data_67e9e63cb512ca40990ecfd1afe5d879
#
_entry.id   67e9e63cb512ca40990ecfd1afe5d879
#
_cell.length_a   1.000
_cell.length_b   1.000
_cell.length_c   1.000
_cell.angle_alpha   90.00
_cell.angle_beta   90.00
_cell.angle_gamma   90.00
#
_symmetry.space_group_name_H-M   'P 1'
#
loop_
_entity.id
_entity.type
_entity.pdbx_description
1 polymer ?
#
loop_
_entity_poly.entity_id
_entity_poly.type
_entity_poly.pdbx_seq_one_letter_code
_entity_poly.pdbx_strand_id
1 'polypeptide(L)'
;MLINTRDYNIIQNDVSVLTRTDDGTYIDTNCYLSNLCIESESITDVLSCFEYKENFLTTIKQFRCSPKFVPVLRILTNSNIQTPDFYAPQDLLAVAVFLDSGKNTYTWLDYFEVNCNYRRNAAETQKYKTVGGSMLTSLQKEYWNQGIECRSSYAAKSFYFKYKFERMDNRELYLRWGPQR
;
A
#
# COMPACT_ATOMS: atom_id res chain seq x y z
N MET A 1 14.81 9.88 -10.23
CA MET A 1 13.50 9.35 -10.64
C MET A 1 12.48 10.42 -10.43
N LEU A 2 11.71 10.72 -11.45
CA LEU A 2 10.79 11.83 -11.45
C LEU A 2 9.40 11.28 -11.76
N ILE A 3 8.51 11.28 -10.77
CA ILE A 3 7.14 10.79 -10.96
C ILE A 3 6.28 11.99 -11.31
N ASN A 4 5.58 11.92 -12.44
CA ASN A 4 4.72 13.01 -12.88
C ASN A 4 3.52 13.15 -11.94
N THR A 5 3.38 14.31 -11.30
CA THR A 5 2.30 14.59 -10.34
C THR A 5 0.90 14.56 -10.97
N ARG A 6 0.78 14.66 -12.30
CA ARG A 6 -0.52 14.52 -12.99
C ARG A 6 -1.13 13.14 -12.89
N ASP A 7 -0.32 12.14 -12.57
CA ASP A 7 -0.74 10.74 -12.49
C ASP A 7 -1.28 10.36 -11.10
N TYR A 8 -1.29 11.32 -10.16
CA TYR A 8 -1.68 11.10 -8.78
C TYR A 8 -2.97 11.80 -8.39
N ASN A 9 -3.69 11.14 -7.49
CA ASN A 9 -4.77 11.76 -6.74
C ASN A 9 -4.63 11.43 -5.25
N ILE A 10 -4.49 12.45 -4.40
CA ILE A 10 -4.42 12.27 -2.95
C ILE A 10 -5.81 11.84 -2.45
N ILE A 11 -5.83 10.73 -1.72
CA ILE A 11 -7.04 10.18 -1.09
C ILE A 11 -7.10 10.60 0.38
N GLN A 12 -5.96 10.50 1.08
CA GLN A 12 -5.81 10.88 2.49
C GLN A 12 -4.48 11.62 2.67
N ASN A 13 -4.49 12.67 3.48
CA ASN A 13 -3.33 13.51 3.78
C ASN A 13 -2.95 13.53 5.27
N ASP A 14 -3.53 12.63 6.06
CA ASP A 14 -3.38 12.54 7.52
C ASP A 14 -2.96 11.14 7.98
N VAL A 15 -2.27 10.40 7.12
CA VAL A 15 -1.76 9.06 7.47
C VAL A 15 -0.57 9.21 8.40
N SER A 16 -0.76 8.94 9.70
CA SER A 16 0.31 9.05 10.70
C SER A 16 1.35 7.94 10.53
N VAL A 17 2.61 8.34 10.39
CA VAL A 17 3.79 7.45 10.34
C VAL A 17 4.84 7.98 11.31
N LEU A 18 5.47 7.10 12.07
CA LEU A 18 6.56 7.48 12.95
C LEU A 18 7.83 7.77 12.15
N THR A 19 8.31 9.01 12.20
CA THR A 19 9.51 9.48 11.52
C THR A 19 10.62 9.78 12.53
N ARG A 20 11.83 9.31 12.25
CA ARG A 20 12.99 9.53 13.09
C ARG A 20 13.53 10.94 12.87
N THR A 21 13.73 11.68 13.95
CA THR A 21 14.36 13.00 13.99
C THR A 21 15.89 12.89 14.09
N ASP A 22 16.60 13.99 13.93
CA ASP A 22 18.06 14.01 13.95
C ASP A 22 18.65 13.61 15.32
N ASP A 23 17.92 13.86 16.41
CA ASP A 23 18.28 13.42 17.77
C ASP A 23 17.99 11.93 18.04
N GLY A 24 17.42 11.23 17.05
CA GLY A 24 17.12 9.80 17.10
C GLY A 24 15.77 9.44 17.72
N THR A 25 14.97 10.42 18.15
CA THR A 25 13.61 10.18 18.60
C THR A 25 12.65 9.91 17.44
N TYR A 26 11.45 9.40 17.72
CA TYR A 26 10.42 9.19 16.71
C TYR A 26 9.21 10.07 17.03
N ILE A 27 8.78 10.81 16.02
CA ILE A 27 7.58 11.67 16.09
C ILE A 27 6.56 11.25 15.04
N ASP A 28 5.29 11.51 15.31
CA ASP A 28 4.23 11.34 14.33
C ASP A 28 4.36 12.38 13.22
N THR A 29 4.34 11.91 11.97
CA THR A 29 4.40 12.76 10.78
C THR A 29 3.27 12.36 9.83
N ASN A 30 2.59 13.35 9.28
CA ASN A 30 1.55 13.11 8.30
C ASN A 30 2.17 12.71 6.96
N CYS A 31 1.67 11.60 6.43
CA CYS A 31 1.99 11.07 5.12
C CYS A 31 0.74 11.08 4.22
N TYR A 32 0.96 10.85 2.94
CA TYR A 32 -0.09 10.95 1.92
C TYR A 32 -0.36 9.58 1.32
N LEU A 33 -1.62 9.13 1.42
CA LEU A 33 -2.12 7.99 0.66
C LEU A 33 -2.71 8.51 -0.65
N SER A 34 -2.22 8.01 -1.76
CA SER A 34 -2.59 8.47 -3.09
C SER A 34 -2.95 7.32 -4.00
N ASN A 35 -3.83 7.62 -4.98
CA ASN A 35 -4.08 6.77 -6.12
C ASN A 35 -3.07 7.09 -7.22
N LEU A 36 -2.40 6.08 -7.77
CA LEU A 36 -1.54 6.23 -8.93
C LEU A 36 -2.22 5.61 -10.15
N CYS A 37 -2.25 6.34 -11.26
CA CYS A 37 -2.73 5.83 -12.52
C CYS A 37 -1.81 4.70 -13.01
N ILE A 38 -2.36 3.50 -13.22
CA ILE A 38 -1.60 2.32 -13.67
C ILE A 38 -1.10 2.42 -15.11
N GLU A 39 -1.61 3.38 -15.88
CA GLU A 39 -1.16 3.67 -17.24
C GLU A 39 0.00 4.66 -17.28
N SER A 40 0.36 5.20 -16.11
CA SER A 40 1.49 6.11 -16.00
C SER A 40 2.80 5.44 -16.40
N GLU A 41 3.62 6.15 -17.17
CA GLU A 41 4.99 5.73 -17.47
C GLU A 41 5.83 5.63 -16.20
N SER A 42 5.48 6.39 -15.17
CA SER A 42 6.14 6.42 -13.85
C SER A 42 5.94 5.13 -13.04
N ILE A 43 5.01 4.25 -13.41
CA ILE A 43 4.69 3.06 -12.60
C ILE A 43 5.90 2.14 -12.43
N THR A 44 6.66 1.92 -13.49
CA THR A 44 7.87 1.08 -13.45
C THR A 44 8.91 1.66 -12.50
N ASP A 45 9.04 2.96 -12.49
CA ASP A 45 9.97 3.68 -11.63
C ASP A 45 9.55 3.62 -10.16
N VAL A 46 8.26 3.85 -9.86
CA VAL A 46 7.70 3.68 -8.52
C VAL A 46 7.99 2.29 -7.99
N LEU A 47 7.72 1.29 -8.80
CA LEU A 47 7.89 -0.11 -8.42
C LEU A 47 9.34 -0.55 -8.28
N SER A 48 10.29 0.16 -8.93
CA SER A 48 11.72 -0.13 -8.79
C SER A 48 12.23 -0.03 -7.35
N CYS A 49 11.49 0.69 -6.47
CA CYS A 49 11.80 0.84 -5.05
C CYS A 49 11.38 -0.39 -4.20
N PHE A 50 10.69 -1.36 -4.80
CA PHE A 50 10.13 -2.51 -4.11
C PHE A 50 10.79 -3.82 -4.59
N GLU A 51 10.92 -4.78 -3.67
CA GLU A 51 11.63 -6.04 -3.93
C GLU A 51 10.90 -6.93 -4.93
N TYR A 52 9.57 -6.99 -4.82
CA TYR A 52 8.73 -7.90 -5.62
C TYR A 52 8.08 -7.22 -6.83
N LYS A 53 8.74 -6.20 -7.39
CA LYS A 53 8.25 -5.41 -8.54
C LYS A 53 7.77 -6.25 -9.72
N GLU A 54 8.44 -7.36 -10.03
CA GLU A 54 8.09 -8.21 -11.17
C GLU A 54 6.73 -8.90 -10.98
N ASN A 55 6.44 -9.39 -9.77
CA ASN A 55 5.14 -9.97 -9.45
C ASN A 55 4.02 -8.94 -9.62
N PHE A 56 4.28 -7.75 -9.16
CA PHE A 56 3.38 -6.63 -9.26
C PHE A 56 3.10 -6.22 -10.71
N LEU A 57 4.16 -6.03 -11.52
CA LEU A 57 4.02 -5.70 -12.94
C LEU A 57 3.29 -6.81 -13.70
N THR A 58 3.50 -8.06 -13.33
CA THR A 58 2.79 -9.21 -13.90
C THR A 58 1.29 -9.14 -13.60
N THR A 59 0.92 -8.87 -12.35
CA THR A 59 -0.49 -8.68 -11.96
C THR A 59 -1.14 -7.54 -12.76
N ILE A 60 -0.49 -6.39 -12.83
CA ILE A 60 -1.03 -5.26 -13.60
C ILE A 60 -1.22 -5.62 -15.07
N LYS A 61 -0.22 -6.21 -15.71
CA LYS A 61 -0.32 -6.65 -17.12
C LYS A 61 -1.45 -7.64 -17.32
N GLN A 62 -1.62 -8.60 -16.42
CA GLN A 62 -2.66 -9.63 -16.49
C GLN A 62 -4.07 -9.03 -16.39
N PHE A 63 -4.27 -8.06 -15.52
CA PHE A 63 -5.60 -7.52 -15.24
C PHE A 63 -5.92 -6.20 -15.95
N ARG A 64 -4.95 -5.54 -16.56
CA ARG A 64 -5.14 -4.27 -17.29
C ARG A 64 -6.24 -4.33 -18.36
N CYS A 65 -6.37 -5.47 -19.01
CA CYS A 65 -7.37 -5.70 -20.06
C CYS A 65 -8.53 -6.59 -19.59
N SER A 66 -8.64 -6.85 -18.30
CA SER A 66 -9.72 -7.69 -17.78
C SER A 66 -11.04 -6.93 -17.76
N PRO A 67 -12.12 -7.49 -18.35
CA PRO A 67 -13.45 -6.88 -18.27
C PRO A 67 -14.09 -7.04 -16.87
N LYS A 68 -13.47 -7.83 -15.99
CA LYS A 68 -14.05 -8.18 -14.67
C LYS A 68 -13.37 -7.45 -13.51
N PHE A 69 -12.12 -7.05 -13.67
CA PHE A 69 -11.34 -6.47 -12.59
C PHE A 69 -10.62 -5.22 -13.08
N VAL A 70 -10.70 -4.17 -12.29
CA VAL A 70 -9.94 -2.94 -12.50
C VAL A 70 -8.82 -2.92 -11.46
N PRO A 71 -7.54 -3.01 -11.87
CA PRO A 71 -6.45 -2.85 -10.91
C PRO A 71 -6.38 -1.39 -10.43
N VAL A 72 -6.28 -1.24 -9.12
CA VAL A 72 -6.21 0.07 -8.45
C VAL A 72 -4.93 0.10 -7.62
N LEU A 73 -4.08 1.07 -7.88
CA LEU A 73 -2.80 1.23 -7.21
C LEU A 73 -2.86 2.32 -6.14
N ARG A 74 -2.50 1.95 -4.92
CA ARG A 74 -2.33 2.87 -3.79
C ARG A 74 -0.87 2.97 -3.41
N ILE A 75 -0.40 4.18 -3.20
CA ILE A 75 0.95 4.45 -2.69
C ILE A 75 0.88 5.30 -1.44
N LEU A 76 1.78 5.04 -0.50
CA LEU A 76 2.03 5.86 0.67
C LEU A 76 3.35 6.60 0.49
N THR A 77 3.32 7.92 0.63
CA THR A 77 4.50 8.80 0.49
C THR A 77 4.60 9.75 1.67
N ASN A 78 5.82 10.25 1.96
CA ASN A 78 6.04 11.27 2.98
C ASN A 78 5.99 12.70 2.43
N SER A 79 5.91 12.88 1.12
CA SER A 79 5.95 14.19 0.48
C SER A 79 4.59 14.60 -0.06
N ASN A 80 4.28 15.91 0.00
CA ASN A 80 3.06 16.44 -0.58
C ASN A 80 3.17 16.46 -2.11
N ILE A 81 2.32 15.68 -2.77
CA ILE A 81 2.29 15.51 -4.22
C ILE A 81 1.81 16.76 -4.97
N GLN A 82 1.16 17.70 -4.29
CA GLN A 82 0.62 18.92 -4.93
C GLN A 82 1.72 19.90 -5.35
N THR A 83 2.96 19.71 -4.91
CA THR A 83 4.09 20.44 -5.45
C THR A 83 4.61 19.74 -6.70
N PRO A 84 4.97 20.47 -7.78
CA PRO A 84 5.40 19.87 -9.04
C PRO A 84 6.74 19.15 -8.98
N ASP A 85 7.30 18.97 -7.81
CA ASP A 85 8.60 18.39 -7.60
C ASP A 85 8.51 16.88 -7.27
N PHE A 86 9.40 16.18 -7.72
CA PHE A 86 9.64 14.79 -7.93
C PHE A 86 9.94 14.01 -6.65
N TYR A 87 9.40 12.78 -6.51
CA TYR A 87 9.75 11.91 -5.39
C TYR A 87 11.14 11.32 -5.54
N ALA A 88 11.91 11.38 -4.48
CA ALA A 88 13.03 10.48 -4.32
C ALA A 88 12.52 9.06 -3.93
N PRO A 89 13.23 7.99 -4.29
CA PRO A 89 12.84 6.62 -3.91
C PRO A 89 12.60 6.42 -2.41
N GLN A 90 13.34 7.17 -1.57
CA GLN A 90 13.17 7.14 -0.12
C GLN A 90 11.86 7.76 0.38
N ASP A 91 11.14 8.49 -0.46
CA ASP A 91 9.86 9.10 -0.12
C ASP A 91 8.68 8.15 -0.36
N LEU A 92 8.91 7.05 -1.09
CA LEU A 92 7.95 6.00 -1.33
C LEU A 92 8.02 4.99 -0.19
N LEU A 93 7.00 4.99 0.67
CA LEU A 93 7.01 4.21 1.91
C LEU A 93 6.40 2.83 1.74
N ALA A 94 5.27 2.74 1.03
CA ALA A 94 4.58 1.48 0.78
C ALA A 94 3.71 1.55 -0.47
N VAL A 95 3.31 0.38 -0.96
CA VAL A 95 2.45 0.20 -2.13
C VAL A 95 1.42 -0.90 -1.89
N ALA A 96 0.21 -0.72 -2.41
CA ALA A 96 -0.83 -1.73 -2.44
C ALA A 96 -1.53 -1.76 -3.80
N VAL A 97 -1.87 -2.96 -4.27
CA VAL A 97 -2.72 -3.17 -5.45
C VAL A 97 -4.00 -3.85 -5.06
N PHE A 98 -5.08 -3.26 -5.47
CA PHE A 98 -6.40 -3.85 -5.38
C PHE A 98 -6.91 -4.26 -6.74
N LEU A 99 -7.68 -5.34 -6.78
CA LEU A 99 -8.47 -5.76 -7.93
C LEU A 99 -9.94 -5.49 -7.60
N ASP A 100 -10.48 -4.40 -8.12
CA ASP A 100 -11.87 -4.04 -7.91
C ASP A 100 -12.73 -4.65 -9.00
N SER A 101 -13.74 -5.42 -8.60
CA SER A 101 -14.72 -6.02 -9.52
C SER A 101 -15.97 -5.16 -9.71
N GLY A 102 -16.10 -4.09 -8.95
CA GLY A 102 -17.30 -3.22 -8.94
C GLY A 102 -18.59 -3.89 -8.48
N LYS A 103 -18.58 -5.20 -8.21
CA LYS A 103 -19.77 -6.01 -7.89
C LYS A 103 -19.69 -6.75 -6.56
N ASN A 104 -18.50 -6.85 -5.98
CA ASN A 104 -18.28 -7.64 -4.78
C ASN A 104 -18.44 -6.80 -3.51
N THR A 105 -18.87 -7.48 -2.45
CA THR A 105 -18.93 -6.92 -1.10
C THR A 105 -17.55 -6.62 -0.54
N TYR A 106 -16.52 -7.29 -1.07
CA TYR A 106 -15.12 -7.15 -0.67
C TYR A 106 -14.28 -6.78 -1.88
N THR A 107 -13.27 -5.94 -1.64
CA THR A 107 -12.21 -5.69 -2.62
C THR A 107 -11.05 -6.63 -2.37
N TRP A 108 -10.40 -7.08 -3.43
CA TRP A 108 -9.27 -8.00 -3.34
C TRP A 108 -7.96 -7.23 -3.27
N LEU A 109 -7.25 -7.33 -2.14
CA LEU A 109 -5.88 -6.84 -1.99
C LEU A 109 -4.94 -7.91 -2.55
N ASP A 110 -4.49 -7.71 -3.79
CA ASP A 110 -3.62 -8.66 -4.49
C ASP A 110 -2.17 -8.54 -4.06
N TYR A 111 -1.74 -7.31 -3.80
CA TYR A 111 -0.37 -7.02 -3.45
C TYR A 111 -0.27 -5.92 -2.40
N PHE A 112 0.62 -6.12 -1.43
CA PHE A 112 0.94 -5.15 -0.40
C PHE A 112 2.41 -5.27 -0.01
N GLU A 113 3.17 -4.18 -0.15
CA GLU A 113 4.58 -4.16 0.20
C GLU A 113 4.98 -2.84 0.86
N VAL A 114 5.80 -2.95 1.90
CA VAL A 114 6.52 -1.83 2.52
C VAL A 114 7.90 -1.77 1.90
N ASN A 115 8.39 -0.56 1.58
CA ASN A 115 9.75 -0.33 1.11
C ASN A 115 10.74 -1.04 2.04
N CYS A 116 11.68 -1.79 1.47
CA CYS A 116 12.60 -2.66 2.21
C CYS A 116 13.40 -1.92 3.30
N ASN A 117 13.68 -0.63 3.09
CA ASN A 117 14.36 0.22 4.06
C ASN A 117 13.55 0.51 5.34
N TYR A 118 12.23 0.23 5.33
CA TYR A 118 11.29 0.56 6.42
C TYR A 118 10.54 -0.65 6.94
N ARG A 119 10.95 -1.86 6.58
CA ARG A 119 10.41 -3.11 7.15
C ARG A 119 10.88 -3.30 8.59
N ARG A 120 10.12 -4.02 9.39
CA ARG A 120 10.40 -4.27 10.82
C ARG A 120 11.82 -4.78 11.10
N ASN A 121 12.41 -5.52 10.17
CA ASN A 121 13.76 -6.10 10.31
C ASN A 121 14.84 -5.22 9.68
N ALA A 122 14.51 -4.02 9.19
CA ALA A 122 15.50 -3.05 8.77
C ALA A 122 16.28 -2.52 9.98
N ALA A 123 17.43 -1.90 9.74
CA ALA A 123 18.32 -1.42 10.78
C ALA A 123 17.59 -0.62 11.89
N GLU A 124 18.09 -0.66 13.12
CA GLU A 124 17.55 0.09 14.26
C GLU A 124 17.39 1.60 14.00
N THR A 125 18.17 2.10 13.06
CA THR A 125 18.23 3.52 12.65
C THR A 125 17.31 3.86 11.47
N GLN A 126 16.34 3.00 11.14
CA GLN A 126 15.44 3.28 10.02
C GLN A 126 14.70 4.62 10.21
N LYS A 127 14.54 5.35 9.09
CA LYS A 127 13.93 6.69 9.08
C LYS A 127 12.44 6.64 9.43
N TYR A 128 11.71 5.61 9.00
CA TYR A 128 10.27 5.48 9.21
C TYR A 128 9.92 4.17 9.91
N LYS A 129 8.98 4.25 10.85
CA LYS A 129 8.36 3.09 11.54
C LYS A 129 6.85 3.09 11.33
N THR A 130 6.20 1.99 11.65
CA THR A 130 4.74 1.79 11.55
C THR A 130 4.16 1.86 10.13
N VAL A 131 4.98 2.06 9.09
CA VAL A 131 4.57 2.29 7.70
C VAL A 131 3.49 1.32 7.24
N GLY A 132 3.74 0.01 7.34
CA GLY A 132 2.78 -1.00 6.88
C GLY A 132 1.45 -0.95 7.63
N GLY A 133 1.51 -0.74 8.95
CA GLY A 133 0.31 -0.64 9.79
C GLY A 133 -0.50 0.62 9.48
N SER A 134 0.17 1.74 9.34
CA SER A 134 -0.46 3.02 9.02
C SER A 134 -1.15 2.97 7.66
N MET A 135 -0.48 2.43 6.64
CA MET A 135 -1.09 2.26 5.32
C MET A 135 -2.29 1.30 5.38
N LEU A 136 -2.15 0.13 6.03
CA LEU A 136 -3.25 -0.84 6.09
C LEU A 136 -4.46 -0.27 6.83
N THR A 137 -4.26 0.47 7.92
CA THR A 137 -5.35 1.15 8.65
C THR A 137 -6.05 2.20 7.78
N SER A 138 -5.31 2.94 6.97
CA SER A 138 -5.86 3.92 6.04
C SER A 138 -6.66 3.26 4.92
N LEU A 139 -6.18 2.14 4.38
CA LEU A 139 -6.91 1.33 3.42
C LEU A 139 -8.20 0.75 4.03
N GLN A 140 -8.18 0.32 5.28
CA GLN A 140 -9.37 -0.13 6.00
C GLN A 140 -10.41 0.99 6.16
N LYS A 141 -9.99 2.23 6.38
CA LYS A 141 -10.89 3.39 6.40
C LYS A 141 -11.49 3.66 5.00
N GLU A 142 -10.67 3.58 3.94
CA GLU A 142 -11.14 3.77 2.56
C GLU A 142 -12.19 2.72 2.17
N TYR A 143 -11.95 1.46 2.51
CA TYR A 143 -12.80 0.32 2.14
C TYR A 143 -13.77 -0.13 3.26
N TRP A 144 -14.09 0.76 4.21
CA TRP A 144 -14.89 0.40 5.39
C TRP A 144 -16.26 -0.19 5.06
N ASN A 145 -16.88 0.23 3.97
CA ASN A 145 -18.20 -0.26 3.52
C ASN A 145 -18.13 -1.60 2.79
N GLN A 146 -16.99 -1.92 2.17
CA GLN A 146 -16.82 -3.11 1.35
C GLN A 146 -16.08 -4.22 2.10
N GLY A 147 -15.06 -3.84 2.86
CA GLY A 147 -14.09 -4.77 3.42
C GLY A 147 -13.00 -5.18 2.41
N ILE A 148 -12.00 -5.88 2.92
CA ILE A 148 -10.80 -6.28 2.18
C ILE A 148 -10.59 -7.78 2.32
N GLU A 149 -10.39 -8.47 1.21
CA GLU A 149 -9.91 -9.85 1.15
C GLU A 149 -8.50 -9.90 0.59
N CYS A 150 -7.67 -10.80 1.08
CA CYS A 150 -6.34 -11.01 0.57
C CYS A 150 -5.86 -12.45 0.74
N ARG A 151 -4.78 -12.80 0.01
CA ARG A 151 -3.99 -13.99 0.29
C ARG A 151 -2.66 -13.57 0.91
N SER A 152 -2.44 -13.92 2.17
CA SER A 152 -1.17 -13.63 2.84
C SER A 152 -0.12 -14.71 2.55
N SER A 153 1.16 -14.36 2.72
CA SER A 153 2.19 -15.37 2.94
C SER A 153 2.15 -15.86 4.39
N TYR A 154 2.78 -17.01 4.67
CA TYR A 154 2.92 -17.50 6.05
C TYR A 154 3.61 -16.48 6.97
N ALA A 155 4.65 -15.84 6.46
CA ALA A 155 5.40 -14.83 7.21
C ALA A 155 4.59 -13.56 7.52
N ALA A 156 3.67 -13.15 6.64
CA ALA A 156 2.87 -11.94 6.79
C ALA A 156 1.57 -12.15 7.57
N LYS A 157 1.16 -13.39 7.83
CA LYS A 157 -0.13 -13.73 8.43
C LYS A 157 -0.36 -13.06 9.79
N SER A 158 0.66 -13.09 10.67
CA SER A 158 0.59 -12.43 11.98
C SER A 158 0.42 -10.92 11.90
N PHE A 159 0.98 -10.30 10.87
CA PHE A 159 0.76 -8.87 10.60
C PHE A 159 -0.72 -8.58 10.34
N TYR A 160 -1.35 -9.31 9.43
CA TYR A 160 -2.77 -9.08 9.13
C TYR A 160 -3.69 -9.35 10.33
N PHE A 161 -3.43 -10.38 11.12
CA PHE A 161 -4.21 -10.65 12.33
C PHE A 161 -4.15 -9.51 13.35
N LYS A 162 -3.00 -8.85 13.48
CA LYS A 162 -2.86 -7.64 14.32
C LYS A 162 -3.82 -6.54 13.89
N TYR A 163 -4.16 -6.47 12.59
CA TYR A 163 -5.09 -5.51 12.01
C TYR A 163 -6.50 -6.08 11.80
N LYS A 164 -6.87 -7.10 12.61
CA LYS A 164 -8.22 -7.69 12.68
C LYS A 164 -8.68 -8.35 11.39
N PHE A 165 -7.77 -8.84 10.57
CA PHE A 165 -8.13 -9.78 9.52
C PHE A 165 -8.41 -11.15 10.14
N GLU A 166 -9.41 -11.84 9.62
CA GLU A 166 -9.83 -13.16 10.05
C GLU A 166 -9.60 -14.18 8.92
N ARG A 167 -9.48 -15.45 9.27
CA ARG A 167 -9.39 -16.50 8.26
C ARG A 167 -10.71 -16.65 7.52
N MET A 168 -10.61 -16.91 6.22
CA MET A 168 -11.73 -17.31 5.40
C MET A 168 -11.83 -18.85 5.43
N ASP A 169 -12.77 -19.38 6.18
CA ASP A 169 -13.09 -20.82 6.27
C ASP A 169 -11.85 -21.74 6.33
N ASN A 170 -11.82 -22.82 5.56
CA ASN A 170 -10.74 -23.80 5.53
C ASN A 170 -9.50 -23.38 4.75
N ARG A 171 -9.38 -22.11 4.36
CA ARG A 171 -8.26 -21.60 3.57
C ARG A 171 -7.27 -20.85 4.44
N GLU A 172 -6.25 -21.54 4.90
CA GLU A 172 -5.31 -21.02 5.91
C GLU A 172 -4.66 -19.67 5.60
N LEU A 173 -4.41 -19.37 4.33
CA LEU A 173 -3.74 -18.14 3.88
C LEU A 173 -4.70 -17.09 3.33
N TYR A 174 -5.99 -17.39 3.21
CA TYR A 174 -6.98 -16.43 2.77
C TYR A 174 -7.57 -15.71 3.96
N LEU A 175 -7.47 -14.40 3.94
CA LEU A 175 -7.85 -13.53 5.04
C LEU A 175 -8.89 -12.50 4.57
N ARG A 176 -9.76 -12.13 5.49
CA ARG A 176 -10.81 -11.13 5.28
C ARG A 176 -10.83 -10.14 6.44
N TRP A 177 -11.00 -8.89 6.10
CA TRP A 177 -11.36 -7.83 7.03
C TRP A 177 -12.60 -7.11 6.51
N GLY A 178 -13.52 -6.75 7.38
CA GLY A 178 -14.68 -5.97 7.00
C GLY A 178 -15.77 -5.98 8.05
N PRO A 179 -16.86 -5.23 7.81
CA PRO A 179 -17.99 -5.22 8.71
C PRO A 179 -18.56 -6.64 8.82
N GLN A 180 -18.64 -7.15 10.04
CA GLN A 180 -19.41 -8.36 10.32
C GLN A 180 -20.87 -8.05 9.99
N ARG A 181 -21.41 -8.75 9.02
CA ARG A 181 -22.83 -8.69 8.67
C ARG A 181 -23.60 -9.73 9.43
#